data_6499ee4a165dd9e49bdebeb195445f0b
#
_entry.id   6499ee4a165dd9e49bdebeb195445f0b
#
_cell.length_a   1.000
_cell.length_b   1.000
_cell.length_c   1.000
_cell.angle_alpha   90.00
_cell.angle_beta   90.00
_cell.angle_gamma   90.00
#
_symmetry.space_group_name_H-M   'P 1'
#
loop_
_entity.id
_entity.type
_entity.pdbx_description
1 polymer ?
#
loop_
_entity_poly.entity_id
_entity_poly.type
_entity_poly.pdbx_seq_one_letter_code
_entity_poly.pdbx_strand_id
1 'polypeptide(L)'
;MIYIEDISADEVLDSRGNPTVRAKVTLSDGTVASAIVPSGASTGKREALELRDADSRYMGKGVLKACENVNTEISDELIGLSPFNQAFIDDAMKKLDGTENYGRLGANAVLGVSMAVARAAAQSLGIPLYRYLGGANAMTLPTPMFNIINGGSHANNSVDFQEYMIMPLNFDSFSEALRAATEVYHHLKKLIGNMGESTALGDEGGFAPNLKDNEEPIKVIMEAIEKAGYKPGVDIAIALDVASSELVCEGGYKLESENRILSSAELIAYYENLCNKYPIVSIEDGLSEDDWDGWKLLTEKLGSKVQLVGDDLFVTNKSILAEGIAKGIGNAILIKPNQIGSVTETMQTVRLAQRNNYKCVMSHRSGESEDAFIADFAVALNTGEIKTGATARGERTAKYNRLLEINNELGLGEYIGSQLFVK
;
A
#
# COMPACT_ATOMS: atom_id res chain seq x y z
N MET A 1 -10.27 -31.00 -17.81
CA MET A 1 -10.55 -29.91 -16.83
C MET A 1 -9.22 -29.52 -16.26
N ILE A 2 -8.89 -28.22 -16.26
CA ILE A 2 -7.62 -27.72 -15.72
C ILE A 2 -7.70 -27.70 -14.19
N TYR A 3 -6.66 -28.21 -13.53
CA TYR A 3 -6.58 -28.29 -12.08
C TYR A 3 -5.15 -27.94 -11.61
N ILE A 4 -4.98 -27.67 -10.33
CA ILE A 4 -3.70 -27.43 -9.69
C ILE A 4 -2.95 -28.77 -9.61
N GLU A 5 -1.80 -28.86 -10.27
CA GLU A 5 -0.98 -30.09 -10.34
C GLU A 5 0.12 -30.08 -9.28
N ASP A 6 0.72 -28.90 -9.02
CA ASP A 6 1.78 -28.76 -8.03
C ASP A 6 1.77 -27.38 -7.40
N ILE A 7 2.11 -27.30 -6.12
CA ILE A 7 2.35 -26.06 -5.37
C ILE A 7 3.65 -26.20 -4.61
N SER A 8 4.52 -25.19 -4.74
CA SER A 8 5.77 -25.13 -4.01
C SER A 8 6.11 -23.72 -3.55
N ALA A 9 6.94 -23.60 -2.53
CA ALA A 9 7.46 -22.32 -2.09
C ALA A 9 8.93 -22.41 -1.71
N ASP A 10 9.61 -21.29 -1.89
CA ASP A 10 11.00 -21.08 -1.48
C ASP A 10 11.18 -19.72 -0.79
N GLU A 11 12.25 -19.64 0.00
CA GLU A 11 12.66 -18.42 0.67
C GLU A 11 13.48 -17.56 -0.30
N VAL A 12 13.04 -16.31 -0.53
CA VAL A 12 13.73 -15.30 -1.35
C VAL A 12 13.96 -14.03 -0.54
N LEU A 13 14.71 -13.07 -1.06
CA LEU A 13 14.99 -11.82 -0.35
C LEU A 13 14.05 -10.68 -0.83
N ASP A 14 13.61 -9.88 0.13
CA ASP A 14 12.94 -8.61 -0.12
C ASP A 14 13.93 -7.46 -0.39
N SER A 15 13.43 -6.26 -0.67
CA SER A 15 14.21 -5.04 -0.95
C SER A 15 15.09 -4.56 0.22
N ARG A 16 14.87 -5.08 1.43
CA ARG A 16 15.67 -4.81 2.63
C ARG A 16 16.67 -5.93 2.93
N GLY A 17 16.74 -6.97 2.09
CA GLY A 17 17.58 -8.15 2.32
C GLY A 17 17.02 -9.09 3.39
N ASN A 18 15.75 -8.94 3.79
CA ASN A 18 15.10 -9.91 4.68
C ASN A 18 14.46 -11.04 3.85
N PRO A 19 14.41 -12.26 4.36
CA PRO A 19 13.74 -13.36 3.68
C PRO A 19 12.23 -13.16 3.63
N THR A 20 11.62 -13.59 2.53
CA THR A 20 10.19 -13.66 2.33
C THR A 20 9.79 -14.88 1.50
N VAL A 21 8.50 -15.17 1.43
CA VAL A 21 7.95 -16.34 0.72
C VAL A 21 7.74 -16.02 -0.75
N ARG A 22 8.26 -16.87 -1.64
CA ARG A 22 7.83 -16.98 -3.03
C ARG A 22 7.07 -18.28 -3.20
N ALA A 23 5.77 -18.21 -3.50
CA ALA A 23 4.96 -19.36 -3.85
C ALA A 23 4.90 -19.53 -5.38
N LYS A 24 4.87 -20.78 -5.83
CA LYS A 24 4.76 -21.17 -7.24
C LYS A 24 3.65 -22.20 -7.40
N VAL A 25 2.81 -22.03 -8.41
CA VAL A 25 1.71 -22.94 -8.76
C VAL A 25 1.90 -23.44 -10.19
N THR A 26 1.78 -24.73 -10.39
CA THR A 26 1.76 -25.41 -11.70
C THR A 26 0.37 -25.98 -11.94
N LEU A 27 -0.17 -25.75 -13.13
CA LEU A 27 -1.45 -26.28 -13.56
C LEU A 27 -1.27 -27.47 -14.51
N SER A 28 -2.29 -28.32 -14.61
CA SER A 28 -2.28 -29.51 -15.45
C SER A 28 -2.18 -29.28 -16.96
N ASP A 29 -2.31 -28.04 -17.41
CA ASP A 29 -2.05 -27.63 -18.80
C ASP A 29 -0.59 -27.16 -19.03
N GLY A 30 0.26 -27.27 -18.01
CA GLY A 30 1.66 -26.82 -18.03
C GLY A 30 1.87 -25.34 -17.70
N THR A 31 0.81 -24.59 -17.40
CA THR A 31 0.94 -23.19 -16.95
C THR A 31 1.63 -23.13 -15.59
N VAL A 32 2.62 -22.24 -15.47
CA VAL A 32 3.36 -22.01 -14.21
C VAL A 32 3.34 -20.52 -13.86
N ALA A 33 2.93 -20.21 -12.65
CA ALA A 33 2.98 -18.84 -12.14
C ALA A 33 3.53 -18.79 -10.71
N SER A 34 4.07 -17.63 -10.32
CA SER A 34 4.58 -17.41 -8.98
C SER A 34 4.19 -16.04 -8.45
N ALA A 35 4.25 -15.89 -7.13
CA ALA A 35 4.06 -14.61 -6.45
C ALA A 35 5.02 -14.50 -5.24
N ILE A 36 5.49 -13.28 -4.97
CA ILE A 36 6.35 -12.96 -3.83
C ILE A 36 5.56 -12.07 -2.87
N VAL A 37 5.58 -12.42 -1.59
CA VAL A 37 4.82 -11.70 -0.56
C VAL A 37 5.64 -10.55 0.01
N PRO A 38 5.10 -9.31 0.09
CA PRO A 38 5.78 -8.19 0.72
C PRO A 38 5.70 -8.27 2.26
N SER A 39 6.56 -7.49 2.96
CA SER A 39 6.64 -7.44 4.42
C SER A 39 6.75 -6.01 4.94
N GLY A 40 6.01 -5.65 6.00
CA GLY A 40 6.06 -4.32 6.62
C GLY A 40 7.29 -4.11 7.52
N ALA A 41 7.68 -2.84 7.73
CA ALA A 41 8.59 -2.42 8.80
C ALA A 41 7.80 -2.11 10.07
N SER A 42 6.80 -1.24 9.95
CA SER A 42 5.74 -1.05 10.94
C SER A 42 4.55 -1.95 10.61
N THR A 43 3.86 -2.44 11.61
CA THR A 43 2.70 -3.33 11.44
C THR A 43 1.62 -2.97 12.43
N GLY A 44 0.38 -2.84 11.95
CA GLY A 44 -0.78 -2.65 12.82
C GLY A 44 -1.01 -3.87 13.72
N LYS A 45 -1.42 -3.64 14.95
CA LYS A 45 -1.61 -4.70 15.98
C LYS A 45 -2.58 -5.80 15.54
N ARG A 46 -3.48 -5.48 14.61
CA ARG A 46 -4.59 -6.34 14.17
C ARG A 46 -4.36 -6.96 12.78
N GLU A 47 -3.17 -6.85 12.23
CA GLU A 47 -2.80 -7.49 10.97
C GLU A 47 -2.82 -9.02 11.07
N ALA A 48 -3.05 -9.69 9.95
CA ALA A 48 -2.82 -11.13 9.83
C ALA A 48 -1.35 -11.47 10.10
N LEU A 49 -1.10 -12.64 10.68
CA LEU A 49 0.22 -13.00 11.20
C LEU A 49 1.18 -13.40 10.08
N GLU A 50 2.25 -12.65 9.91
CA GLU A 50 3.40 -13.06 9.11
C GLU A 50 4.21 -14.11 9.90
N LEU A 51 4.24 -15.35 9.41
CA LEU A 51 4.96 -16.43 10.11
C LEU A 51 6.46 -16.33 9.86
N ARG A 52 7.21 -16.14 10.94
CA ARG A 52 8.68 -16.11 10.98
C ARG A 52 9.21 -17.28 11.78
N ASP A 53 10.41 -17.78 11.42
CA ASP A 53 11.01 -18.95 12.06
C ASP A 53 11.40 -18.72 13.51
N ALA A 54 11.76 -17.47 13.85
CA ALA A 54 12.21 -17.03 15.18
C ALA A 54 13.43 -17.83 15.71
N ASP A 55 14.26 -18.36 14.80
CA ASP A 55 15.51 -19.05 15.07
C ASP A 55 16.72 -18.12 14.84
N SER A 56 17.94 -18.66 14.78
CA SER A 56 19.16 -17.87 14.56
C SER A 56 19.36 -17.43 13.10
N ARG A 57 18.69 -18.08 12.14
CA ARG A 57 18.79 -17.73 10.72
C ARG A 57 18.17 -16.36 10.48
N TYR A 58 18.85 -15.53 9.68
CA TYR A 58 18.40 -14.17 9.38
C TYR A 58 17.97 -13.38 10.63
N MET A 59 18.63 -13.60 11.76
CA MET A 59 18.31 -12.91 13.02
C MET A 59 16.83 -13.08 13.44
N GLY A 60 16.30 -14.28 13.27
CA GLY A 60 14.91 -14.61 13.59
C GLY A 60 13.88 -14.37 12.48
N LYS A 61 14.31 -13.78 11.34
CA LYS A 61 13.40 -13.39 10.26
C LYS A 61 13.21 -14.45 9.16
N GLY A 62 13.78 -15.67 9.30
CA GLY A 62 13.59 -16.76 8.35
C GLY A 62 12.11 -17.09 8.12
N VAL A 63 11.78 -17.69 6.97
CA VAL A 63 10.39 -18.04 6.57
C VAL A 63 10.28 -19.50 6.11
N LEU A 64 11.22 -20.36 6.51
CA LEU A 64 11.21 -21.78 6.10
C LEU A 64 9.98 -22.53 6.61
N LYS A 65 9.46 -22.21 7.81
CA LYS A 65 8.21 -22.79 8.32
C LYS A 65 7.02 -22.43 7.44
N ALA A 66 6.93 -21.18 7.00
CA ALA A 66 5.89 -20.76 6.08
C ALA A 66 6.02 -21.46 4.72
N CYS A 67 7.24 -21.61 4.19
CA CYS A 67 7.51 -22.38 2.97
C CYS A 67 7.18 -23.87 3.15
N GLU A 68 7.49 -24.47 4.29
CA GLU A 68 7.11 -25.86 4.60
C GLU A 68 5.61 -26.05 4.64
N ASN A 69 4.86 -25.15 5.25
CA ASN A 69 3.40 -25.17 5.26
C ASN A 69 2.81 -25.12 3.83
N VAL A 70 3.42 -24.34 2.93
CA VAL A 70 3.03 -24.33 1.51
C VAL A 70 3.36 -25.65 0.84
N ASN A 71 4.58 -26.17 1.05
CA ASN A 71 5.08 -27.38 0.37
C ASN A 71 4.42 -28.69 0.86
N THR A 72 3.69 -28.63 1.98
CA THR A 72 3.03 -29.77 2.59
C THR A 72 1.52 -29.56 2.70
N GLU A 73 1.05 -29.03 3.81
CA GLU A 73 -0.38 -28.96 4.15
C GLU A 73 -1.21 -28.19 3.11
N ILE A 74 -0.73 -27.01 2.66
CA ILE A 74 -1.48 -26.20 1.67
C ILE A 74 -1.47 -26.91 0.30
N SER A 75 -0.33 -27.46 -0.11
CA SER A 75 -0.22 -28.22 -1.35
C SER A 75 -1.15 -29.43 -1.34
N ASP A 76 -1.14 -30.24 -0.27
CA ASP A 76 -1.98 -31.42 -0.12
C ASP A 76 -3.48 -31.08 -0.18
N GLU A 77 -3.91 -29.96 0.39
CA GLU A 77 -5.30 -29.50 0.38
C GLU A 77 -5.77 -29.02 -1.00
N LEU A 78 -4.88 -28.38 -1.78
CA LEU A 78 -5.28 -27.68 -3.01
C LEU A 78 -5.01 -28.45 -4.30
N ILE A 79 -4.12 -29.45 -4.31
CA ILE A 79 -3.86 -30.27 -5.50
C ILE A 79 -5.14 -30.95 -5.97
N GLY A 80 -5.40 -30.91 -7.29
CA GLY A 80 -6.61 -31.42 -7.91
C GLY A 80 -7.78 -30.44 -7.97
N LEU A 81 -7.72 -29.33 -7.25
CA LEU A 81 -8.78 -28.31 -7.30
C LEU A 81 -8.67 -27.45 -8.56
N SER A 82 -9.79 -26.86 -8.97
CA SER A 82 -9.84 -25.91 -10.09
C SER A 82 -9.23 -24.56 -9.69
N PRO A 83 -8.26 -24.02 -10.45
CA PRO A 83 -7.67 -22.71 -10.16
C PRO A 83 -8.63 -21.53 -10.42
N PHE A 84 -9.74 -21.77 -11.13
CA PHE A 84 -10.69 -20.73 -11.56
C PHE A 84 -11.71 -20.33 -10.49
N ASN A 85 -11.70 -20.96 -9.33
CA ASN A 85 -12.56 -20.59 -8.20
C ASN A 85 -11.73 -20.02 -7.05
N GLN A 86 -11.23 -18.80 -7.22
CA GLN A 86 -10.36 -18.13 -6.24
C GLN A 86 -10.96 -18.12 -4.84
N ALA A 87 -12.26 -17.81 -4.73
CA ALA A 87 -12.92 -17.75 -3.43
C ALA A 87 -12.95 -19.11 -2.71
N PHE A 88 -13.08 -20.20 -3.44
CA PHE A 88 -13.04 -21.55 -2.88
C PHE A 88 -11.62 -21.93 -2.43
N ILE A 89 -10.61 -21.60 -3.24
CA ILE A 89 -9.19 -21.83 -2.89
C ILE A 89 -8.81 -21.09 -1.61
N ASP A 90 -9.15 -19.80 -1.51
CA ASP A 90 -8.84 -19.00 -0.34
C ASP A 90 -9.61 -19.46 0.92
N ASP A 91 -10.88 -19.87 0.76
CA ASP A 91 -11.69 -20.43 1.85
C ASP A 91 -11.15 -21.79 2.34
N ALA A 92 -10.66 -22.65 1.43
CA ALA A 92 -10.02 -23.91 1.78
C ALA A 92 -8.77 -23.67 2.66
N MET A 93 -7.90 -22.75 2.26
CA MET A 93 -6.71 -22.37 3.06
C MET A 93 -7.10 -21.75 4.41
N LYS A 94 -8.14 -20.90 4.45
CA LYS A 94 -8.62 -20.30 5.70
C LYS A 94 -9.15 -21.34 6.67
N LYS A 95 -9.93 -22.31 6.18
CA LYS A 95 -10.42 -23.43 6.99
C LYS A 95 -9.30 -24.36 7.46
N LEU A 96 -8.30 -24.59 6.59
CA LEU A 96 -7.13 -25.39 6.93
C LEU A 96 -6.31 -24.70 8.04
N ASP A 97 -6.13 -23.38 8.00
CA ASP A 97 -5.48 -22.63 9.07
C ASP A 97 -6.25 -22.70 10.39
N GLY A 98 -7.56 -22.46 10.34
CA GLY A 98 -8.48 -22.58 11.48
C GLY A 98 -8.36 -21.48 12.51
N THR A 99 -7.54 -20.43 12.28
CA THR A 99 -7.42 -19.23 13.14
C THR A 99 -8.00 -18.00 12.46
N GLU A 100 -8.28 -16.94 13.21
CA GLU A 100 -8.85 -15.71 12.65
C GLU A 100 -7.85 -14.93 11.78
N ASN A 101 -6.55 -15.00 12.12
CA ASN A 101 -5.49 -14.17 11.56
C ASN A 101 -4.37 -14.96 10.85
N TYR A 102 -4.63 -16.19 10.42
CA TYR A 102 -3.64 -17.09 9.82
C TYR A 102 -2.45 -17.39 10.74
N GLY A 103 -2.69 -17.47 12.05
CA GLY A 103 -1.65 -17.66 13.07
C GLY A 103 -0.96 -19.02 13.01
N ARG A 104 -1.54 -20.04 12.34
CA ARG A 104 -0.97 -21.38 12.23
C ARG A 104 -0.12 -21.58 10.97
N LEU A 105 -0.68 -21.28 9.82
CA LEU A 105 0.02 -21.46 8.52
C LEU A 105 0.90 -20.27 8.15
N GLY A 106 0.51 -19.08 8.58
CA GLY A 106 1.12 -17.81 8.21
C GLY A 106 0.38 -17.12 7.06
N ALA A 107 0.02 -15.85 7.24
CA ALA A 107 -0.57 -15.04 6.18
C ALA A 107 0.33 -14.91 4.95
N ASN A 108 1.65 -14.93 5.14
CA ASN A 108 2.63 -14.92 4.05
C ASN A 108 2.59 -16.22 3.22
N ALA A 109 2.41 -17.38 3.84
CA ALA A 109 2.22 -18.64 3.13
C ALA A 109 0.91 -18.63 2.32
N VAL A 110 -0.20 -18.28 2.96
CA VAL A 110 -1.53 -18.26 2.35
C VAL A 110 -1.63 -17.25 1.22
N LEU A 111 -1.18 -16.01 1.43
CA LEU A 111 -1.22 -14.97 0.40
C LEU A 111 -0.35 -15.31 -0.81
N GLY A 112 0.84 -15.87 -0.58
CA GLY A 112 1.72 -16.28 -1.66
C GLY A 112 1.02 -17.25 -2.63
N VAL A 113 0.37 -18.27 -2.07
CA VAL A 113 -0.40 -19.24 -2.87
C VAL A 113 -1.62 -18.60 -3.50
N SER A 114 -2.39 -17.80 -2.76
CA SER A 114 -3.58 -17.11 -3.27
C SER A 114 -3.27 -16.25 -4.51
N MET A 115 -2.21 -15.45 -4.47
CA MET A 115 -1.76 -14.63 -5.60
C MET A 115 -1.23 -15.47 -6.76
N ALA A 116 -0.46 -16.54 -6.48
CA ALA A 116 0.10 -17.41 -7.50
C ALA A 116 -1.01 -18.17 -8.26
N VAL A 117 -2.04 -18.66 -7.55
CA VAL A 117 -3.22 -19.29 -8.17
C VAL A 117 -3.95 -18.31 -9.08
N ALA A 118 -4.20 -17.08 -8.63
CA ALA A 118 -4.86 -16.06 -9.46
C ALA A 118 -4.08 -15.78 -10.76
N ARG A 119 -2.75 -15.69 -10.68
CA ARG A 119 -1.88 -15.53 -11.87
C ARG A 119 -1.92 -16.76 -12.78
N ALA A 120 -1.79 -17.96 -12.23
CA ALA A 120 -1.84 -19.19 -13.00
C ALA A 120 -3.17 -19.31 -13.75
N ALA A 121 -4.28 -19.02 -13.08
CA ALA A 121 -5.61 -19.04 -13.69
C ALA A 121 -5.73 -18.02 -14.85
N ALA A 122 -5.27 -16.79 -14.66
CA ALA A 122 -5.26 -15.76 -15.69
C ALA A 122 -4.41 -16.17 -16.91
N GLN A 123 -3.19 -16.66 -16.68
CA GLN A 123 -2.27 -17.14 -17.73
C GLN A 123 -2.84 -18.33 -18.50
N SER A 124 -3.42 -19.32 -17.81
CA SER A 124 -4.07 -20.49 -18.42
C SER A 124 -5.22 -20.09 -19.34
N LEU A 125 -5.92 -19.00 -19.03
CA LEU A 125 -6.99 -18.45 -19.87
C LEU A 125 -6.48 -17.52 -20.97
N GLY A 126 -5.19 -17.17 -20.98
CA GLY A 126 -4.59 -16.25 -21.94
C GLY A 126 -5.09 -14.80 -21.78
N ILE A 127 -5.48 -14.39 -20.58
CA ILE A 127 -5.97 -13.04 -20.29
C ILE A 127 -5.10 -12.35 -19.22
N PRO A 128 -4.92 -11.01 -19.28
CA PRO A 128 -4.17 -10.29 -18.26
C PRO A 128 -4.79 -10.44 -16.86
N LEU A 129 -3.96 -10.41 -15.82
CA LEU A 129 -4.39 -10.59 -14.43
C LEU A 129 -5.46 -9.58 -14.01
N TYR A 130 -5.29 -8.29 -14.35
CA TYR A 130 -6.29 -7.28 -14.03
C TYR A 130 -7.66 -7.56 -14.67
N ARG A 131 -7.68 -8.15 -15.89
CA ARG A 131 -8.93 -8.56 -16.56
C ARG A 131 -9.54 -9.80 -15.93
N TYR A 132 -8.71 -10.76 -15.51
CA TYR A 132 -9.18 -11.96 -14.84
C TYR A 132 -9.89 -11.63 -13.52
N LEU A 133 -9.27 -10.77 -12.69
CA LEU A 133 -9.81 -10.42 -11.38
C LEU A 133 -10.94 -9.38 -11.44
N GLY A 134 -10.86 -8.41 -12.37
CA GLY A 134 -11.78 -7.27 -12.43
C GLY A 134 -12.83 -7.34 -13.53
N GLY A 135 -12.68 -8.28 -14.47
CA GLY A 135 -13.61 -8.44 -15.60
C GLY A 135 -13.50 -7.31 -16.62
N ALA A 136 -14.56 -7.14 -17.41
CA ALA A 136 -14.60 -6.16 -18.51
C ALA A 136 -14.51 -4.70 -18.02
N ASN A 137 -14.91 -4.43 -16.78
CA ASN A 137 -14.92 -3.09 -16.21
C ASN A 137 -13.58 -2.66 -15.55
N ALA A 138 -12.53 -3.49 -15.60
CA ALA A 138 -11.19 -3.13 -15.14
C ALA A 138 -10.51 -2.20 -16.15
N MET A 139 -10.79 -0.90 -16.06
CA MET A 139 -10.37 0.11 -17.05
C MET A 139 -9.77 1.38 -16.41
N THR A 140 -9.87 1.53 -15.09
CA THR A 140 -9.40 2.72 -14.39
C THR A 140 -7.94 2.59 -14.01
N LEU A 141 -7.09 3.51 -14.50
CA LEU A 141 -5.72 3.67 -14.07
C LEU A 141 -5.69 4.53 -12.81
N PRO A 142 -5.11 4.01 -11.71
CA PRO A 142 -5.13 4.70 -10.43
C PRO A 142 -4.24 5.93 -10.44
N THR A 143 -4.62 6.96 -9.67
CA THR A 143 -3.74 8.09 -9.35
C THR A 143 -2.66 7.62 -8.39
N PRO A 144 -1.37 7.79 -8.74
CA PRO A 144 -0.28 7.42 -7.85
C PRO A 144 -0.09 8.46 -6.74
N MET A 145 0.20 7.95 -5.54
CA MET A 145 0.69 8.72 -4.40
C MET A 145 2.20 8.43 -4.26
N PHE A 146 3.04 9.34 -4.75
CA PHE A 146 4.49 9.15 -4.79
C PHE A 146 5.13 9.62 -3.49
N ASN A 147 5.64 8.71 -2.68
CA ASN A 147 6.40 9.05 -1.48
C ASN A 147 7.79 9.59 -1.86
N ILE A 148 8.00 10.91 -1.77
CA ILE A 148 9.23 11.58 -2.23
C ILE A 148 10.11 12.13 -1.12
N ILE A 149 9.58 12.27 0.11
CA ILE A 149 10.37 12.52 1.33
C ILE A 149 9.91 11.54 2.41
N ASN A 150 10.88 10.85 3.02
CA ASN A 150 10.68 9.94 4.13
C ASN A 150 11.11 10.56 5.46
N GLY A 151 10.36 10.26 6.51
CA GLY A 151 10.69 10.55 7.91
C GLY A 151 10.26 9.40 8.81
N GLY A 152 10.06 9.66 10.10
CA GLY A 152 9.60 8.67 11.07
C GLY A 152 10.36 7.35 11.00
N SER A 153 9.64 6.23 11.03
CA SER A 153 10.24 4.89 10.97
C SER A 153 10.88 4.54 9.63
N HIS A 154 10.62 5.29 8.55
CA HIS A 154 11.16 5.06 7.20
C HIS A 154 12.51 5.73 6.94
N ALA A 155 12.99 6.59 7.87
CA ALA A 155 14.25 7.29 7.72
C ALA A 155 14.88 7.62 9.08
N ASN A 156 16.20 7.56 9.16
CA ASN A 156 16.94 8.04 10.34
C ASN A 156 17.26 9.54 10.17
N ASN A 157 16.25 10.39 10.37
CA ASN A 157 16.34 11.84 10.25
C ASN A 157 15.50 12.54 11.34
N SER A 158 15.38 13.88 11.24
CA SER A 158 14.73 14.72 12.24
C SER A 158 13.21 14.91 12.02
N VAL A 159 12.61 14.29 11.03
CA VAL A 159 11.20 14.53 10.65
C VAL A 159 10.31 13.46 11.27
N ASP A 160 9.20 13.87 11.92
CA ASP A 160 8.34 12.90 12.63
C ASP A 160 7.35 12.17 11.71
N PHE A 161 6.75 12.87 10.72
CA PHE A 161 5.80 12.24 9.80
C PHE A 161 6.53 11.29 8.85
N GLN A 162 5.92 10.12 8.65
CA GLN A 162 6.58 9.00 7.97
C GLN A 162 6.76 9.24 6.47
N GLU A 163 5.76 9.84 5.80
CA GLU A 163 5.79 10.02 4.35
C GLU A 163 5.17 11.34 3.92
N TYR A 164 5.87 12.00 3.00
CA TYR A 164 5.39 13.16 2.26
C TYR A 164 5.27 12.80 0.79
N MET A 165 4.04 12.80 0.30
CA MET A 165 3.70 12.32 -1.03
C MET A 165 3.21 13.43 -1.94
N ILE A 166 3.40 13.25 -3.24
CA ILE A 166 2.76 14.06 -4.28
C ILE A 166 1.74 13.22 -5.06
N MET A 167 0.63 13.87 -5.44
CA MET A 167 -0.44 13.29 -6.24
C MET A 167 -0.61 14.12 -7.52
N PRO A 168 -0.22 13.62 -8.70
CA PRO A 168 -0.49 14.30 -9.97
C PRO A 168 -1.97 14.12 -10.33
N LEU A 169 -2.76 15.19 -10.24
CA LEU A 169 -4.21 15.15 -10.39
C LEU A 169 -4.70 15.60 -11.77
N ASN A 170 -4.10 16.64 -12.33
CA ASN A 170 -4.59 17.29 -13.54
C ASN A 170 -3.73 16.94 -14.75
N PHE A 171 -3.82 15.69 -15.19
CA PHE A 171 -3.10 15.15 -16.35
C PHE A 171 -4.03 14.29 -17.19
N ASP A 172 -3.81 14.28 -18.51
CA ASP A 172 -4.66 13.57 -19.46
C ASP A 172 -4.42 12.04 -19.48
N SER A 173 -3.30 11.58 -18.90
CA SER A 173 -2.95 10.16 -18.88
C SER A 173 -2.06 9.80 -17.70
N PHE A 174 -2.04 8.52 -17.37
CA PHE A 174 -1.10 7.96 -16.38
C PHE A 174 0.37 8.22 -16.76
N SER A 175 0.70 8.12 -18.04
CA SER A 175 2.09 8.36 -18.53
C SER A 175 2.54 9.79 -18.25
N GLU A 176 1.68 10.78 -18.50
CA GLU A 176 1.97 12.18 -18.24
C GLU A 176 2.04 12.49 -16.74
N ALA A 177 1.16 11.88 -15.95
CA ALA A 177 1.19 11.96 -14.49
C ALA A 177 2.50 11.40 -13.90
N LEU A 178 2.94 10.22 -14.37
CA LEU A 178 4.20 9.60 -13.97
C LEU A 178 5.41 10.45 -14.39
N ARG A 179 5.40 11.00 -15.62
CA ARG A 179 6.46 11.91 -16.09
C ARG A 179 6.57 13.13 -15.18
N ALA A 180 5.45 13.80 -14.93
CA ALA A 180 5.43 15.00 -14.10
C ALA A 180 5.95 14.73 -12.67
N ALA A 181 5.51 13.63 -12.03
CA ALA A 181 6.00 13.25 -10.71
C ALA A 181 7.51 12.96 -10.71
N THR A 182 8.03 12.33 -11.78
CA THR A 182 9.47 12.05 -11.91
C THR A 182 10.28 13.35 -12.11
N GLU A 183 9.78 14.30 -12.88
CA GLU A 183 10.40 15.62 -13.02
C GLU A 183 10.45 16.37 -11.67
N VAL A 184 9.35 16.38 -10.91
CA VAL A 184 9.32 16.94 -9.56
C VAL A 184 10.34 16.26 -8.64
N TYR A 185 10.40 14.91 -8.66
CA TYR A 185 11.37 14.15 -7.88
C TYR A 185 12.81 14.55 -8.18
N HIS A 186 13.18 14.76 -9.44
CA HIS A 186 14.51 15.19 -9.81
C HIS A 186 14.79 16.67 -9.44
N HIS A 187 13.79 17.55 -9.49
CA HIS A 187 13.92 18.92 -9.00
C HIS A 187 14.07 18.94 -7.47
N LEU A 188 13.32 18.11 -6.75
CA LEU A 188 13.44 17.94 -5.30
C LEU A 188 14.86 17.49 -4.91
N LYS A 189 15.44 16.51 -5.63
CA LYS A 189 16.83 16.08 -5.41
C LYS A 189 17.82 17.25 -5.50
N LYS A 190 17.66 18.11 -6.50
CA LYS A 190 18.54 19.27 -6.68
C LYS A 190 18.37 20.29 -5.54
N LEU A 191 17.13 20.52 -5.11
CA LEU A 191 16.85 21.44 -4.00
C LEU A 191 17.48 20.96 -2.70
N ILE A 192 17.25 19.70 -2.33
CA ILE A 192 17.84 19.10 -1.12
C ILE A 192 19.37 19.16 -1.17
N GLY A 193 19.98 18.82 -2.32
CA GLY A 193 21.43 18.94 -2.49
C GLY A 193 21.96 20.37 -2.37
N ASN A 194 21.22 21.38 -2.86
CA ASN A 194 21.59 22.79 -2.72
C ASN A 194 21.46 23.32 -1.27
N MET A 195 20.60 22.69 -0.46
CA MET A 195 20.50 22.97 0.97
C MET A 195 21.68 22.36 1.77
N GLY A 196 22.51 21.54 1.11
CA GLY A 196 23.60 20.80 1.76
C GLY A 196 23.13 19.55 2.49
N GLU A 197 21.88 19.13 2.26
CA GLU A 197 21.27 17.97 2.90
C GLU A 197 21.48 16.67 2.10
N SER A 198 21.30 15.53 2.77
CA SER A 198 21.46 14.21 2.18
C SER A 198 20.37 13.93 1.13
N THR A 199 20.80 13.44 -0.03
CA THR A 199 19.93 12.88 -1.08
C THR A 199 19.93 11.35 -1.07
N ALA A 200 20.32 10.73 0.06
CA ALA A 200 20.15 9.30 0.27
C ALA A 200 18.67 8.92 0.32
N LEU A 201 18.36 7.70 -0.09
CA LEU A 201 16.99 7.22 -0.20
C LEU A 201 16.59 6.43 1.05
N GLY A 202 15.36 6.64 1.51
CA GLY A 202 14.70 5.77 2.45
C GLY A 202 14.23 4.45 1.81
N ASP A 203 13.56 3.62 2.59
CA ASP A 203 13.11 2.28 2.17
C ASP A 203 12.17 2.31 0.97
N GLU A 204 11.42 3.38 0.79
CA GLU A 204 10.41 3.52 -0.28
C GLU A 204 10.87 4.41 -1.44
N GLY A 205 12.15 4.79 -1.46
CA GLY A 205 12.75 5.56 -2.55
C GLY A 205 12.61 7.07 -2.43
N GLY A 206 11.91 7.59 -1.41
CA GLY A 206 11.91 9.01 -1.05
C GLY A 206 13.24 9.44 -0.45
N PHE A 207 13.57 10.74 -0.53
CA PHE A 207 14.76 11.31 0.12
C PHE A 207 14.57 11.38 1.63
N ALA A 208 15.67 11.32 2.36
CA ALA A 208 15.68 11.36 3.83
C ALA A 208 16.57 12.50 4.37
N PRO A 209 16.31 13.77 4.04
CA PRO A 209 17.07 14.89 4.57
C PRO A 209 16.76 15.16 6.04
N ASN A 210 17.68 15.81 6.76
CA ASN A 210 17.40 16.40 8.06
C ASN A 210 16.76 17.79 7.86
N LEU A 211 15.46 17.87 8.10
CA LEU A 211 14.71 19.11 7.99
C LEU A 211 14.27 19.61 9.38
N LYS A 212 13.97 20.88 9.47
CA LYS A 212 13.81 21.58 10.76
C LYS A 212 12.59 21.11 11.56
N ASP A 213 11.47 20.90 10.87
CA ASP A 213 10.17 20.57 11.45
C ASP A 213 9.31 19.82 10.43
N ASN A 214 8.09 19.44 10.80
CA ASN A 214 7.19 18.70 9.91
C ASN A 214 6.57 19.56 8.79
N GLU A 215 6.69 20.87 8.84
CA GLU A 215 6.20 21.78 7.79
C GLU A 215 7.24 22.02 6.69
N GLU A 216 8.54 21.93 7.00
CA GLU A 216 9.61 22.20 6.03
C GLU A 216 9.62 21.24 4.83
N PRO A 217 9.42 19.91 4.98
CA PRO A 217 9.26 19.01 3.84
C PRO A 217 8.19 19.47 2.86
N ILE A 218 7.05 19.96 3.36
CA ILE A 218 5.94 20.45 2.53
C ILE A 218 6.40 21.65 1.70
N LYS A 219 7.11 22.60 2.31
CA LYS A 219 7.64 23.81 1.63
C LYS A 219 8.61 23.45 0.51
N VAL A 220 9.53 22.53 0.79
CA VAL A 220 10.52 22.08 -0.20
C VAL A 220 9.85 21.33 -1.36
N ILE A 221 8.83 20.54 -1.08
CA ILE A 221 8.02 19.86 -2.12
C ILE A 221 7.27 20.89 -2.97
N MET A 222 6.64 21.90 -2.36
CA MET A 222 5.96 22.97 -3.08
C MET A 222 6.92 23.68 -4.06
N GLU A 223 8.12 24.04 -3.58
CA GLU A 223 9.15 24.64 -4.42
C GLU A 223 9.61 23.71 -5.56
N ALA A 224 9.72 22.38 -5.30
CA ALA A 224 10.07 21.40 -6.31
C ALA A 224 9.01 21.30 -7.42
N ILE A 225 7.72 21.32 -7.06
CA ILE A 225 6.60 21.33 -8.00
C ILE A 225 6.66 22.56 -8.90
N GLU A 226 6.85 23.76 -8.32
CA GLU A 226 6.96 25.02 -9.08
C GLU A 226 8.18 25.04 -10.00
N LYS A 227 9.35 24.56 -9.53
CA LYS A 227 10.57 24.48 -10.33
C LYS A 227 10.47 23.46 -11.46
N ALA A 228 9.65 22.45 -11.33
CA ALA A 228 9.34 21.50 -12.39
C ALA A 228 8.34 22.08 -13.44
N GLY A 229 7.80 23.29 -13.18
CA GLY A 229 6.87 23.97 -14.07
C GLY A 229 5.40 23.64 -13.85
N TYR A 230 5.06 22.98 -12.75
CA TYR A 230 3.69 22.61 -12.38
C TYR A 230 3.12 23.54 -11.30
N LYS A 231 1.79 23.57 -11.19
CA LYS A 231 1.07 24.41 -10.22
C LYS A 231 0.65 23.56 -9.02
N PRO A 232 1.22 23.82 -7.82
CA PRO A 232 0.78 23.16 -6.58
C PRO A 232 -0.73 23.36 -6.35
N GLY A 233 -1.42 22.29 -5.99
CA GLY A 233 -2.86 22.29 -5.72
C GLY A 233 -3.75 22.32 -6.95
N VAL A 234 -3.19 22.54 -8.14
CA VAL A 234 -3.91 22.49 -9.41
C VAL A 234 -3.50 21.26 -10.21
N ASP A 235 -2.21 21.15 -10.54
CA ASP A 235 -1.68 20.02 -11.31
C ASP A 235 -1.27 18.88 -10.37
N ILE A 236 -0.62 19.22 -9.24
CA ILE A 236 -0.09 18.27 -8.28
C ILE A 236 -0.48 18.71 -6.86
N ALA A 237 -1.10 17.81 -6.12
CA ALA A 237 -1.44 18.01 -4.71
C ALA A 237 -0.47 17.24 -3.79
N ILE A 238 -0.61 17.45 -2.48
CA ILE A 238 0.19 16.83 -1.43
C ILE A 238 -0.66 15.82 -0.66
N ALA A 239 -0.06 14.69 -0.29
CA ALA A 239 -0.62 13.75 0.65
C ALA A 239 0.41 13.43 1.73
N LEU A 240 -0.06 13.11 2.93
CA LEU A 240 0.76 12.78 4.09
C LEU A 240 0.40 11.38 4.60
N ASP A 241 1.41 10.65 5.05
CA ASP A 241 1.26 9.53 5.98
C ASP A 241 1.98 9.90 7.28
N VAL A 242 1.21 10.02 8.33
CA VAL A 242 1.74 10.46 9.64
C VAL A 242 2.22 9.28 10.46
N ALA A 243 1.61 8.10 10.29
CA ALA A 243 1.84 6.91 11.10
C ALA A 243 1.76 7.21 12.60
N SER A 244 0.69 7.90 13.02
CA SER A 244 0.58 8.51 14.36
C SER A 244 0.63 7.51 15.51
N SER A 245 0.42 6.21 15.26
CA SER A 245 0.61 5.17 16.28
C SER A 245 2.03 5.14 16.82
N GLU A 246 3.03 5.49 16.00
CA GLU A 246 4.45 5.61 16.38
C GLU A 246 4.75 6.87 17.24
N LEU A 247 3.86 7.86 17.21
CA LEU A 247 4.03 9.11 17.95
C LEU A 247 3.40 9.08 19.34
N VAL A 248 2.68 8.00 19.70
CA VAL A 248 1.95 7.88 20.97
C VAL A 248 2.91 7.87 22.14
N CYS A 249 2.64 8.75 23.13
CA CYS A 249 3.37 8.81 24.39
C CYS A 249 2.42 9.11 25.56
N GLU A 250 2.95 9.16 26.78
CA GLU A 250 2.18 9.63 27.93
C GLU A 250 1.75 11.09 27.71
N GLY A 251 0.45 11.33 27.68
CA GLY A 251 -0.15 12.66 27.49
C GLY A 251 -0.58 12.98 26.05
N GLY A 252 -0.33 12.11 25.06
CA GLY A 252 -0.81 12.30 23.68
C GLY A 252 0.16 11.85 22.60
N TYR A 253 0.43 12.72 21.65
CA TYR A 253 1.29 12.50 20.48
C TYR A 253 2.52 13.38 20.55
N LYS A 254 3.71 12.79 20.54
CA LYS A 254 4.98 13.52 20.62
C LYS A 254 5.51 13.84 19.24
N LEU A 255 5.69 15.11 18.94
CA LEU A 255 6.45 15.61 17.80
C LEU A 255 7.87 15.96 18.28
N GLU A 256 8.80 15.03 18.06
CA GLU A 256 10.20 15.17 18.52
C GLU A 256 10.87 16.38 17.87
N SER A 257 10.67 16.58 16.55
CA SER A 257 11.25 17.68 15.78
C SER A 257 10.83 19.06 16.29
N GLU A 258 9.67 19.15 16.93
CA GLU A 258 9.10 20.40 17.44
C GLU A 258 9.16 20.49 18.99
N ASN A 259 9.65 19.42 19.64
CA ASN A 259 9.69 19.29 21.11
C ASN A 259 8.32 19.58 21.76
N ARG A 260 7.26 18.97 21.23
CA ARG A 260 5.86 19.16 21.66
C ARG A 260 5.18 17.84 21.90
N ILE A 261 4.28 17.82 22.88
CA ILE A 261 3.29 16.75 23.07
C ILE A 261 1.91 17.36 22.81
N LEU A 262 1.13 16.74 21.96
CA LEU A 262 -0.18 17.23 21.54
C LEU A 262 -1.26 16.22 21.93
N SER A 263 -2.36 16.68 22.47
CA SER A 263 -3.59 15.89 22.55
C SER A 263 -4.15 15.62 21.13
N SER A 264 -5.08 14.68 21.00
CA SER A 264 -5.76 14.41 19.73
C SER A 264 -6.36 15.67 19.12
N ALA A 265 -7.03 16.49 19.94
CA ALA A 265 -7.63 17.75 19.48
C ALA A 265 -6.61 18.77 18.98
N GLU A 266 -5.45 18.88 19.63
CA GLU A 266 -4.37 19.77 19.23
C GLU A 266 -3.67 19.28 17.95
N LEU A 267 -3.49 17.96 17.80
CA LEU A 267 -2.93 17.38 16.58
C LEU A 267 -3.89 17.57 15.39
N ILE A 268 -5.20 17.41 15.59
CA ILE A 268 -6.22 17.74 14.59
C ILE A 268 -6.15 19.22 14.18
N ALA A 269 -6.03 20.14 15.14
CA ALA A 269 -5.88 21.56 14.85
C ALA A 269 -4.57 21.87 14.09
N TYR A 270 -3.52 21.10 14.35
CA TYR A 270 -2.26 21.17 13.60
C TYR A 270 -2.47 20.80 12.13
N TYR A 271 -3.16 19.69 11.85
CA TYR A 271 -3.52 19.31 10.48
C TYR A 271 -4.43 20.32 9.81
N GLU A 272 -5.42 20.84 10.52
CA GLU A 272 -6.32 21.88 9.98
C GLU A 272 -5.52 23.13 9.53
N ASN A 273 -4.52 23.54 10.32
CA ASN A 273 -3.63 24.64 9.97
C ASN A 273 -2.78 24.32 8.73
N LEU A 274 -2.20 23.11 8.63
CA LEU A 274 -1.44 22.70 7.45
C LEU A 274 -2.32 22.66 6.19
N CYS A 275 -3.52 22.07 6.27
CA CYS A 275 -4.47 21.99 5.15
C CYS A 275 -5.00 23.36 4.70
N ASN A 276 -5.02 24.36 5.60
CA ASN A 276 -5.39 25.73 5.23
C ASN A 276 -4.25 26.49 4.52
N LYS A 277 -3.00 26.09 4.74
CA LYS A 277 -1.81 26.72 4.14
C LYS A 277 -1.36 26.05 2.84
N TYR A 278 -1.53 24.73 2.74
CA TYR A 278 -0.95 23.90 1.70
C TYR A 278 -2.03 23.03 1.02
N PRO A 279 -1.85 22.64 -0.24
CA PRO A 279 -2.81 21.84 -0.97
C PRO A 279 -2.75 20.35 -0.57
N ILE A 280 -2.95 20.08 0.72
CA ILE A 280 -3.01 18.73 1.27
C ILE A 280 -4.41 18.17 1.03
N VAL A 281 -4.49 17.09 0.27
CA VAL A 281 -5.76 16.42 -0.11
C VAL A 281 -5.99 15.10 0.58
N SER A 282 -4.95 14.52 1.20
CA SER A 282 -5.03 13.22 1.87
C SER A 282 -4.12 13.18 3.10
N ILE A 283 -4.61 12.61 4.20
CA ILE A 283 -3.86 12.30 5.42
C ILE A 283 -4.15 10.85 5.79
N GLU A 284 -3.10 10.05 5.84
CA GLU A 284 -3.12 8.65 6.27
C GLU A 284 -2.68 8.58 7.73
N ASP A 285 -3.36 7.73 8.49
CA ASP A 285 -3.12 7.46 9.91
C ASP A 285 -2.80 8.72 10.73
N GLY A 286 -3.66 9.72 10.58
CA GLY A 286 -3.53 11.00 11.25
C GLY A 286 -3.68 10.91 12.78
N LEU A 287 -4.23 9.83 13.30
CA LEU A 287 -4.30 9.48 14.72
C LEU A 287 -4.04 7.99 14.90
N SER A 288 -3.69 7.59 16.13
CA SER A 288 -3.40 6.19 16.48
C SER A 288 -4.56 5.25 16.15
N GLU A 289 -4.24 4.00 15.82
CA GLU A 289 -5.19 2.91 15.57
C GLU A 289 -6.14 2.62 16.73
N ASP A 290 -5.78 3.05 17.95
CA ASP A 290 -6.58 2.87 19.17
C ASP A 290 -7.43 4.12 19.52
N ASP A 291 -7.19 5.29 18.89
CA ASP A 291 -7.86 6.57 19.21
C ASP A 291 -9.13 6.79 18.35
N TRP A 292 -10.12 5.92 18.51
CA TRP A 292 -11.34 5.95 17.71
C TRP A 292 -12.21 7.20 17.93
N ASP A 293 -12.22 7.76 19.13
CA ASP A 293 -12.92 9.02 19.43
C ASP A 293 -12.23 10.21 18.77
N GLY A 294 -10.90 10.24 18.79
CA GLY A 294 -10.11 11.22 18.05
C GLY A 294 -10.33 11.12 16.54
N TRP A 295 -10.34 9.90 15.98
CA TRP A 295 -10.63 9.66 14.56
C TRP A 295 -12.01 10.17 14.15
N LYS A 296 -13.02 10.00 15.01
CA LYS A 296 -14.35 10.57 14.76
C LYS A 296 -14.30 12.09 14.70
N LEU A 297 -13.64 12.73 15.67
CA LEU A 297 -13.46 14.18 15.69
C LEU A 297 -12.68 14.67 14.45
N LEU A 298 -11.60 13.97 14.07
CA LEU A 298 -10.82 14.26 12.86
C LEU A 298 -11.72 14.22 11.61
N THR A 299 -12.56 13.18 11.50
CA THR A 299 -13.49 13.01 10.37
C THR A 299 -14.52 14.11 10.32
N GLU A 300 -15.10 14.50 11.44
CA GLU A 300 -16.05 15.62 11.54
C GLU A 300 -15.43 16.95 11.13
N LYS A 301 -14.16 17.18 11.46
CA LYS A 301 -13.44 18.44 11.19
C LYS A 301 -12.92 18.54 9.76
N LEU A 302 -12.29 17.51 9.25
CA LEU A 302 -11.55 17.54 7.98
C LEU A 302 -12.14 16.65 6.88
N GLY A 303 -12.94 15.64 7.20
CA GLY A 303 -13.39 14.62 6.23
C GLY A 303 -14.26 15.14 5.08
N SER A 304 -14.80 16.36 5.18
CA SER A 304 -15.51 17.00 4.06
C SER A 304 -14.57 17.61 3.01
N LYS A 305 -13.29 17.83 3.34
CA LYS A 305 -12.30 18.52 2.49
C LYS A 305 -11.10 17.65 2.17
N VAL A 306 -10.74 16.73 3.07
CA VAL A 306 -9.52 15.92 3.03
C VAL A 306 -9.91 14.45 3.05
N GLN A 307 -9.21 13.65 2.26
CA GLN A 307 -9.24 12.19 2.35
C GLN A 307 -8.53 11.76 3.64
N LEU A 308 -9.22 11.00 4.48
CA LEU A 308 -8.70 10.48 5.74
C LEU A 308 -8.59 8.96 5.61
N VAL A 309 -7.37 8.49 5.42
CA VAL A 309 -7.05 7.09 5.11
C VAL A 309 -6.70 6.35 6.38
N GLY A 310 -7.41 5.26 6.67
CA GLY A 310 -7.02 4.33 7.74
C GLY A 310 -6.17 3.20 7.17
N ASP A 311 -4.91 3.10 7.62
CA ASP A 311 -4.01 1.96 7.41
C ASP A 311 -4.03 1.03 8.62
N ASP A 312 -3.26 1.33 9.67
CA ASP A 312 -3.24 0.56 10.92
C ASP A 312 -4.62 0.53 11.59
N LEU A 313 -5.41 1.59 11.39
CA LEU A 313 -6.78 1.68 11.88
C LEU A 313 -7.67 0.53 11.36
N PHE A 314 -7.57 0.16 10.09
CA PHE A 314 -8.45 -0.80 9.44
C PHE A 314 -7.77 -2.11 9.02
N VAL A 315 -6.46 -2.12 8.86
CA VAL A 315 -5.60 -3.26 8.49
C VAL A 315 -6.18 -4.12 7.35
N THR A 316 -6.76 -3.48 6.35
CA THR A 316 -7.47 -4.15 5.22
C THR A 316 -8.57 -5.13 5.69
N ASN A 317 -9.04 -5.03 6.94
CA ASN A 317 -9.97 -5.95 7.53
C ASN A 317 -11.43 -5.48 7.36
N LYS A 318 -12.22 -6.28 6.66
CA LYS A 318 -13.64 -6.00 6.37
C LYS A 318 -14.50 -5.75 7.61
N SER A 319 -14.27 -6.47 8.69
CA SER A 319 -15.08 -6.34 9.91
C SER A 319 -14.75 -5.06 10.66
N ILE A 320 -13.46 -4.71 10.75
CA ILE A 320 -12.99 -3.47 11.38
C ILE A 320 -13.45 -2.26 10.55
N LEU A 321 -13.33 -2.34 9.22
CA LEU A 321 -13.85 -1.31 8.33
C LEU A 321 -15.37 -1.11 8.50
N ALA A 322 -16.15 -2.19 8.61
CA ALA A 322 -17.60 -2.11 8.84
C ALA A 322 -17.94 -1.36 10.13
N GLU A 323 -17.17 -1.59 11.21
CA GLU A 323 -17.31 -0.86 12.46
C GLU A 323 -16.97 0.63 12.28
N GLY A 324 -15.86 0.95 11.59
CA GLY A 324 -15.47 2.34 11.29
C GLY A 324 -16.54 3.08 10.49
N ILE A 325 -17.07 2.44 9.44
CA ILE A 325 -18.19 2.98 8.64
C ILE A 325 -19.41 3.29 9.53
N ALA A 326 -19.79 2.35 10.37
CA ALA A 326 -20.95 2.52 11.26
C ALA A 326 -20.77 3.67 12.26
N LYS A 327 -19.52 3.95 12.65
CA LYS A 327 -19.18 5.06 13.56
C LYS A 327 -18.88 6.38 12.84
N GLY A 328 -18.81 6.40 11.51
CA GLY A 328 -18.47 7.57 10.72
C GLY A 328 -17.01 8.00 10.88
N ILE A 329 -16.09 7.04 10.86
CA ILE A 329 -14.65 7.22 11.11
C ILE A 329 -13.86 7.03 9.80
N GLY A 330 -13.10 8.06 9.40
CA GLY A 330 -12.38 8.07 8.13
C GLY A 330 -13.31 8.24 6.93
N ASN A 331 -12.75 8.22 5.72
CA ASN A 331 -13.50 8.22 4.46
C ASN A 331 -12.73 7.47 3.34
N ALA A 332 -11.61 6.85 3.70
CA ALA A 332 -10.78 6.02 2.84
C ALA A 332 -10.07 4.93 3.65
N ILE A 333 -9.65 3.88 2.96
CA ILE A 333 -8.89 2.77 3.52
C ILE A 333 -7.66 2.48 2.67
N LEU A 334 -6.53 2.20 3.33
CA LEU A 334 -5.37 1.63 2.67
C LEU A 334 -5.58 0.12 2.49
N ILE A 335 -5.19 -0.40 1.34
CA ILE A 335 -5.40 -1.80 0.95
C ILE A 335 -4.04 -2.47 0.79
N LYS A 336 -3.69 -3.31 1.74
CA LYS A 336 -2.47 -4.12 1.77
C LYS A 336 -2.86 -5.61 1.84
N PRO A 337 -2.79 -6.37 0.74
CA PRO A 337 -3.26 -7.77 0.74
C PRO A 337 -2.63 -8.65 1.83
N ASN A 338 -1.38 -8.37 2.22
CA ASN A 338 -0.70 -9.15 3.25
C ASN A 338 -1.20 -8.85 4.69
N GLN A 339 -1.90 -7.72 4.92
CA GLN A 339 -2.54 -7.43 6.22
C GLN A 339 -3.75 -8.33 6.51
N ILE A 340 -4.35 -8.90 5.46
CA ILE A 340 -5.54 -9.76 5.59
C ILE A 340 -5.31 -11.20 5.13
N GLY A 341 -4.35 -11.45 4.22
CA GLY A 341 -3.81 -12.76 3.92
C GLY A 341 -4.37 -13.47 2.69
N SER A 342 -5.37 -12.93 1.96
CA SER A 342 -5.84 -13.54 0.71
C SER A 342 -6.37 -12.52 -0.31
N VAL A 343 -6.36 -12.89 -1.59
CA VAL A 343 -6.94 -12.12 -2.69
C VAL A 343 -8.45 -11.91 -2.45
N THR A 344 -9.16 -12.96 -2.06
CA THR A 344 -10.62 -12.91 -1.84
C THR A 344 -11.00 -11.96 -0.71
N GLU A 345 -10.33 -12.02 0.44
CA GLU A 345 -10.64 -11.13 1.57
C GLU A 345 -10.32 -9.69 1.26
N THR A 346 -9.21 -9.44 0.54
CA THR A 346 -8.88 -8.10 0.02
C THR A 346 -9.99 -7.56 -0.89
N MET A 347 -10.45 -8.36 -1.86
CA MET A 347 -11.56 -7.98 -2.75
C MET A 347 -12.85 -7.68 -1.97
N GLN A 348 -13.15 -8.46 -0.94
CA GLN A 348 -14.34 -8.23 -0.10
C GLN A 348 -14.25 -6.92 0.67
N THR A 349 -13.07 -6.56 1.17
CA THR A 349 -12.83 -5.30 1.89
C THR A 349 -12.98 -4.10 0.95
N VAL A 350 -12.34 -4.13 -0.22
CA VAL A 350 -12.48 -3.08 -1.26
C VAL A 350 -13.95 -2.91 -1.65
N ARG A 351 -14.66 -4.01 -1.88
CA ARG A 351 -16.08 -3.96 -2.23
C ARG A 351 -16.95 -3.36 -1.14
N LEU A 352 -16.66 -3.62 0.13
CA LEU A 352 -17.36 -3.00 1.26
C LEU A 352 -17.10 -1.50 1.28
N ALA A 353 -15.83 -1.07 1.17
CA ALA A 353 -15.42 0.33 1.12
C ALA A 353 -16.16 1.10 0.03
N GLN A 354 -16.07 0.63 -1.22
CA GLN A 354 -16.69 1.27 -2.38
C GLN A 354 -18.22 1.39 -2.26
N ARG A 355 -18.90 0.37 -1.71
CA ARG A 355 -20.36 0.40 -1.48
C ARG A 355 -20.81 1.40 -0.43
N ASN A 356 -19.88 1.88 0.40
CA ASN A 356 -20.12 2.85 1.46
C ASN A 356 -19.44 4.20 1.19
N ASN A 357 -19.04 4.47 -0.07
CA ASN A 357 -18.37 5.69 -0.51
C ASN A 357 -17.02 5.96 0.19
N TYR A 358 -16.36 4.91 0.69
CA TYR A 358 -14.97 4.99 1.13
C TYR A 358 -14.06 4.76 -0.07
N LYS A 359 -13.07 5.61 -0.23
CA LYS A 359 -12.03 5.44 -1.24
C LYS A 359 -11.08 4.32 -0.83
N CYS A 360 -10.42 3.74 -1.81
CA CYS A 360 -9.46 2.66 -1.61
C CYS A 360 -8.12 3.06 -2.21
N VAL A 361 -7.06 2.99 -1.42
CA VAL A 361 -5.69 3.21 -1.87
C VAL A 361 -4.98 1.85 -1.88
N MET A 362 -4.71 1.28 -3.05
CA MET A 362 -3.90 0.07 -3.15
C MET A 362 -2.46 0.39 -2.74
N SER A 363 -1.86 -0.41 -1.85
CA SER A 363 -0.58 -0.05 -1.25
C SER A 363 0.44 -1.19 -1.30
N HIS A 364 1.71 -0.79 -1.44
CA HIS A 364 2.89 -1.60 -1.20
C HIS A 364 3.17 -1.75 0.30
N ARG A 365 4.31 -2.37 0.62
CA ARG A 365 4.92 -2.36 1.97
C ARG A 365 6.35 -1.80 1.89
N SER A 366 6.94 -1.50 3.05
CA SER A 366 8.33 -1.05 3.12
C SER A 366 9.33 -2.11 2.61
N GLY A 367 9.12 -3.38 2.92
CA GLY A 367 9.84 -4.52 2.33
C GLY A 367 9.09 -5.07 1.12
N GLU A 368 9.57 -4.79 -0.06
CA GLU A 368 8.97 -5.14 -1.36
C GLU A 368 9.89 -6.04 -2.19
N SER A 369 9.37 -6.50 -3.31
CA SER A 369 10.09 -7.21 -4.37
C SER A 369 9.70 -6.64 -5.74
N GLU A 370 10.25 -7.19 -6.82
CA GLU A 370 9.87 -6.85 -8.19
C GLU A 370 8.46 -7.33 -8.57
N ASP A 371 7.78 -8.05 -7.68
CA ASP A 371 6.41 -8.50 -7.90
C ASP A 371 5.45 -7.32 -8.05
N ALA A 372 4.76 -7.24 -9.18
CA ALA A 372 3.88 -6.14 -9.53
C ALA A 372 2.38 -6.47 -9.37
N PHE A 373 2.02 -7.50 -8.57
CA PHE A 373 0.64 -7.94 -8.39
C PHE A 373 -0.31 -6.80 -8.04
N ILE A 374 0.11 -5.89 -7.15
CA ILE A 374 -0.73 -4.77 -6.69
C ILE A 374 -1.05 -3.76 -7.81
N ALA A 375 -0.24 -3.66 -8.86
CA ALA A 375 -0.54 -2.80 -10.01
C ALA A 375 -1.73 -3.34 -10.81
N ASP A 376 -1.70 -4.63 -11.17
CA ASP A 376 -2.86 -5.31 -11.78
C ASP A 376 -4.08 -5.29 -10.86
N PHE A 377 -3.87 -5.46 -9.54
CA PHE A 377 -4.96 -5.54 -8.57
C PHE A 377 -5.66 -4.18 -8.36
N ALA A 378 -4.90 -3.08 -8.38
CA ALA A 378 -5.47 -1.73 -8.34
C ALA A 378 -6.41 -1.46 -9.52
N VAL A 379 -5.98 -1.83 -10.74
CA VAL A 379 -6.80 -1.70 -11.95
C VAL A 379 -7.98 -2.65 -11.93
N ALA A 380 -7.77 -3.91 -11.50
CA ALA A 380 -8.82 -4.91 -11.40
C ALA A 380 -9.99 -4.46 -10.52
N LEU A 381 -9.68 -3.86 -9.38
CA LEU A 381 -10.66 -3.44 -8.39
C LEU A 381 -11.14 -2.00 -8.56
N ASN A 382 -10.63 -1.28 -9.58
CA ASN A 382 -10.90 0.15 -9.78
C ASN A 382 -10.74 0.92 -8.46
N THR A 383 -9.59 0.73 -7.76
CA THR A 383 -9.36 1.40 -6.48
C THR A 383 -9.26 2.91 -6.61
N GLY A 384 -8.85 3.39 -7.78
CA GLY A 384 -8.70 4.80 -8.10
C GLY A 384 -7.39 5.40 -7.61
N GLU A 385 -6.72 4.77 -6.66
CA GLU A 385 -5.45 5.24 -6.07
C GLU A 385 -4.49 4.08 -5.86
N ILE A 386 -3.18 4.39 -5.98
CA ILE A 386 -2.09 3.47 -5.63
C ILE A 386 -0.96 4.20 -4.91
N LYS A 387 -0.51 3.65 -3.78
CA LYS A 387 0.65 4.10 -3.01
C LYS A 387 1.74 3.05 -3.15
N THR A 388 2.80 3.34 -3.91
CA THR A 388 3.86 2.36 -4.17
C THR A 388 5.26 2.96 -4.26
N GLY A 389 5.52 3.99 -3.41
CA GLY A 389 6.82 4.61 -3.24
C GLY A 389 7.15 5.69 -4.25
N ALA A 390 8.41 6.10 -4.29
CA ALA A 390 8.93 7.08 -5.24
C ALA A 390 9.19 6.46 -6.63
N THR A 391 9.56 7.30 -7.60
CA THR A 391 10.02 6.88 -8.94
C THR A 391 11.48 6.41 -8.95
N ALA A 392 11.91 5.78 -7.85
CA ALA A 392 13.25 5.25 -7.63
C ALA A 392 13.16 3.91 -6.89
N ARG A 393 14.24 3.08 -7.00
CA ARG A 393 14.35 1.69 -6.55
C ARG A 393 13.50 0.74 -7.41
N GLY A 394 14.13 -0.37 -7.83
CA GLY A 394 13.56 -1.31 -8.81
C GLY A 394 12.23 -1.92 -8.40
N GLU A 395 12.10 -2.26 -7.11
CA GLU A 395 10.87 -2.83 -6.54
C GLU A 395 9.68 -1.84 -6.54
N ARG A 396 9.94 -0.53 -6.58
CA ARG A 396 8.88 0.50 -6.71
C ARG A 396 8.55 0.74 -8.17
N THR A 397 9.57 0.99 -8.99
CA THR A 397 9.39 1.25 -10.43
C THR A 397 8.79 0.07 -11.18
N ALA A 398 8.95 -1.17 -10.70
CA ALA A 398 8.30 -2.35 -11.28
C ALA A 398 6.75 -2.19 -11.35
N LYS A 399 6.13 -1.63 -10.30
CA LYS A 399 4.68 -1.38 -10.26
C LYS A 399 4.27 -0.28 -11.23
N TYR A 400 5.02 0.81 -11.30
CA TYR A 400 4.77 1.90 -12.26
C TYR A 400 4.94 1.45 -13.70
N ASN A 401 5.98 0.67 -13.99
CA ASN A 401 6.20 0.09 -15.31
C ASN A 401 5.06 -0.85 -15.70
N ARG A 402 4.55 -1.68 -14.76
CA ARG A 402 3.39 -2.52 -15.00
C ARG A 402 2.13 -1.70 -15.31
N LEU A 403 1.90 -0.59 -14.60
CA LEU A 403 0.79 0.31 -14.92
C LEU A 403 0.93 0.98 -16.29
N LEU A 404 2.15 1.31 -16.75
CA LEU A 404 2.39 1.79 -18.12
C LEU A 404 2.06 0.71 -19.16
N GLU A 405 2.41 -0.56 -18.91
CA GLU A 405 2.02 -1.68 -19.76
C GLU A 405 0.50 -1.81 -19.84
N ILE A 406 -0.18 -1.80 -18.69
CA ILE A 406 -1.65 -1.87 -18.60
C ILE A 406 -2.29 -0.69 -19.34
N ASN A 407 -1.74 0.53 -19.19
CA ASN A 407 -2.21 1.71 -19.92
C ASN A 407 -2.17 1.49 -21.44
N ASN A 408 -1.08 0.89 -21.95
CA ASN A 408 -0.95 0.56 -23.36
C ASN A 408 -1.90 -0.57 -23.79
N GLU A 409 -2.08 -1.59 -22.95
CA GLU A 409 -3.01 -2.71 -23.21
C GLU A 409 -4.48 -2.24 -23.26
N LEU A 410 -4.85 -1.29 -22.41
CA LEU A 410 -6.22 -0.74 -22.35
C LEU A 410 -6.55 0.14 -23.55
N GLY A 411 -5.60 0.90 -24.06
CA GLY A 411 -5.77 1.82 -25.17
C GLY A 411 -6.74 2.99 -24.92
N LEU A 412 -7.88 2.70 -24.28
CA LEU A 412 -8.92 3.66 -23.86
C LEU A 412 -9.09 3.66 -22.33
N GLY A 413 -8.04 3.31 -21.60
CA GLY A 413 -8.04 3.37 -20.13
C GLY A 413 -8.21 4.82 -19.64
N GLU A 414 -8.98 4.99 -18.58
CA GLU A 414 -9.22 6.27 -17.95
C GLU A 414 -8.23 6.49 -16.80
N TYR A 415 -7.43 7.57 -16.88
CA TYR A 415 -6.68 8.05 -15.73
C TYR A 415 -7.60 8.89 -14.85
N ILE A 416 -7.83 8.43 -13.61
CA ILE A 416 -8.84 9.04 -12.75
C ILE A 416 -8.47 10.45 -12.28
N GLY A 417 -7.20 10.69 -11.91
CA GLY A 417 -6.66 12.02 -11.59
C GLY A 417 -7.55 12.85 -10.67
N SER A 418 -7.88 14.07 -11.09
CA SER A 418 -8.71 15.02 -10.31
C SER A 418 -10.14 14.54 -10.05
N GLN A 419 -10.66 13.60 -10.83
CA GLN A 419 -12.00 13.03 -10.62
C GLN A 419 -12.16 12.34 -9.26
N LEU A 420 -11.04 11.90 -8.64
CA LEU A 420 -11.02 11.37 -7.29
C LEU A 420 -11.68 12.28 -6.25
N PHE A 421 -11.57 13.59 -6.41
CA PHE A 421 -11.98 14.60 -5.44
C PHE A 421 -13.22 15.40 -5.92
N VAL A 422 -13.78 15.05 -7.07
CA VAL A 422 -15.07 15.60 -7.53
C VAL A 422 -16.20 14.92 -6.74
N LYS A 423 -17.06 15.75 -6.12
CA LYS A 423 -18.24 15.29 -5.36
C LYS A 423 -19.46 15.19 -6.26
#